data_171d0881c451d90e37c7223a88d6713d
#
_entry.id   171d0881c451d90e37c7223a88d6713d
#
_cell.length_a   1.000
_cell.length_b   1.000
_cell.length_c   1.000
_cell.angle_alpha   90.00
_cell.angle_beta   90.00
_cell.angle_gamma   90.00
#
_symmetry.space_group_name_H-M   'P 1'
#
loop_
_entity.id
_entity.type
_entity.pdbx_description
1 polymer ?
#
loop_
_entity_poly.entity_id
_entity_poly.type
_entity_poly.pdbx_seq_one_letter_code
_entity_poly.pdbx_strand_id
1 'polypeptide(L)'
;MSKPKLFITRRWPKAVEEAAKEEFDVTLNDKDIPLSAEDMRNALKTYDAISPTVTDILNPKAFDVENVSCKILCNYGVGYSHIDIPSAKNLGICVTNTPDVLSDCTADIAMTLMLMAARRAGEGERELRADKWHGWRPTHMIGAKVTGKTLGIIGFGRIGQAVASRGHFGFGMKINIFSRSQVSAEILGKYNAEQFSSVEALLGESDFVSLHCPGGASNRHLINASNLAKARSGLILINTARGEVVDETALADALENNVIKAAGLDVFDGEPKINPILMAAPNLVMLPHLGSATKETREEMGFRALENCKAFFKGDTPMDKVA
;
A
#
# COMPACT_ATOMS: atom_id res chain seq x y z
N MET A 1 19.74 -3.59 34.03
CA MET A 1 19.33 -2.33 33.36
C MET A 1 17.80 -2.34 33.23
N SER A 2 17.15 -1.19 33.34
CA SER A 2 15.69 -1.11 33.07
C SER A 2 15.45 -1.41 31.58
N LYS A 3 14.32 -2.06 31.28
CA LYS A 3 13.90 -2.28 29.87
C LYS A 3 13.71 -0.93 29.16
N PRO A 4 14.10 -0.79 27.87
CA PRO A 4 13.77 0.42 27.11
C PRO A 4 12.24 0.60 27.00
N LYS A 5 11.78 1.86 27.02
CA LYS A 5 10.37 2.20 26.88
C LYS A 5 9.97 2.18 25.41
N LEU A 6 9.06 1.27 25.03
CA LEU A 6 8.50 1.15 23.69
C LEU A 6 7.04 1.61 23.68
N PHE A 7 6.74 2.59 22.82
CA PHE A 7 5.37 3.00 22.54
C PHE A 7 4.88 2.39 21.23
N ILE A 8 3.79 1.62 21.28
CA ILE A 8 3.08 1.03 20.14
C ILE A 8 1.85 1.88 19.86
N THR A 9 1.88 2.60 18.73
CA THR A 9 0.88 3.65 18.42
C THR A 9 -0.48 3.11 17.98
N ARG A 10 -0.55 1.85 17.55
CA ARG A 10 -1.79 1.14 17.20
C ARG A 10 -1.71 -0.28 17.74
N ARG A 11 -2.86 -0.89 18.06
CA ARG A 11 -2.86 -2.25 18.59
C ARG A 11 -2.26 -3.25 17.61
N TRP A 12 -1.43 -4.13 18.10
CA TRP A 12 -0.82 -5.23 17.37
C TRP A 12 -1.54 -6.56 17.58
N PRO A 13 -1.31 -7.59 16.76
CA PRO A 13 -1.72 -8.94 17.10
C PRO A 13 -1.22 -9.33 18.49
N LYS A 14 -2.09 -9.98 19.28
CA LYS A 14 -1.84 -10.28 20.69
C LYS A 14 -0.50 -10.98 20.94
N ALA A 15 -0.15 -11.97 20.09
CA ALA A 15 1.11 -12.69 20.22
C ALA A 15 2.34 -11.76 20.14
N VAL A 16 2.29 -10.73 19.29
CA VAL A 16 3.39 -9.77 19.14
C VAL A 16 3.44 -8.79 20.31
N GLU A 17 2.27 -8.31 20.80
CA GLU A 17 2.23 -7.46 22.01
C GLU A 17 2.77 -8.19 23.23
N GLU A 18 2.49 -9.48 23.38
CA GLU A 18 3.03 -10.30 24.47
C GLU A 18 4.56 -10.45 24.36
N ALA A 19 5.06 -10.78 23.18
CA ALA A 19 6.51 -10.86 22.93
C ALA A 19 7.21 -9.51 23.15
N ALA A 20 6.59 -8.40 22.76
CA ALA A 20 7.15 -7.07 23.01
C ALA A 20 7.31 -6.78 24.51
N LYS A 21 6.37 -7.16 25.36
CA LYS A 21 6.41 -6.98 26.82
C LYS A 21 7.50 -7.80 27.51
N GLU A 22 7.92 -8.90 26.90
CA GLU A 22 9.06 -9.69 27.43
C GLU A 22 10.36 -8.90 27.36
N GLU A 23 10.56 -8.06 26.34
CA GLU A 23 11.80 -7.36 26.03
C GLU A 23 11.80 -5.87 26.42
N PHE A 24 10.63 -5.23 26.40
CA PHE A 24 10.47 -3.78 26.55
C PHE A 24 9.49 -3.43 27.66
N ASP A 25 9.60 -2.20 28.19
CA ASP A 25 8.55 -1.54 28.97
C ASP A 25 7.55 -0.94 27.96
N VAL A 26 6.47 -1.69 27.69
CA VAL A 26 5.55 -1.40 26.59
C VAL A 26 4.38 -0.55 27.04
N THR A 27 4.17 0.57 26.38
CA THR A 27 2.93 1.34 26.42
C THR A 27 2.13 1.12 25.14
N LEU A 28 0.85 0.77 25.27
CA LEU A 28 -0.07 0.60 24.15
C LEU A 28 -1.00 1.81 24.02
N ASN A 29 -1.34 2.20 22.80
CA ASN A 29 -2.44 3.14 22.56
C ASN A 29 -3.77 2.39 22.68
N ASP A 30 -4.33 2.37 23.90
CA ASP A 30 -5.56 1.61 24.20
C ASP A 30 -6.80 2.12 23.45
N LYS A 31 -6.79 3.38 22.99
CA LYS A 31 -7.87 3.94 22.18
C LYS A 31 -7.84 3.44 20.73
N ASP A 32 -6.70 2.93 20.28
CA ASP A 32 -6.45 2.44 18.91
C ASP A 32 -6.86 3.43 17.81
N ILE A 33 -6.58 4.72 18.02
CA ILE A 33 -6.83 5.81 17.05
C ILE A 33 -5.51 6.39 16.55
N PRO A 34 -5.46 6.95 15.32
CA PRO A 34 -4.28 7.64 14.80
C PRO A 34 -3.84 8.79 15.71
N LEU A 35 -2.55 8.99 15.82
CA LEU A 35 -1.96 10.04 16.64
C LEU A 35 -1.70 11.29 15.81
N SER A 36 -1.98 12.47 16.40
CA SER A 36 -1.66 13.77 15.81
C SER A 36 -0.14 14.04 15.84
N ALA A 37 0.32 15.06 15.10
CA ALA A 37 1.71 15.52 15.17
C ALA A 37 2.12 15.97 16.59
N GLU A 38 1.18 16.51 17.39
CA GLU A 38 1.43 16.90 18.77
C GLU A 38 1.59 15.68 19.69
N ASP A 39 0.73 14.67 19.55
CA ASP A 39 0.85 13.41 20.29
C ASP A 39 2.19 12.73 19.99
N MET A 40 2.58 12.69 18.71
CA MET A 40 3.87 12.13 18.30
C MET A 40 5.05 12.93 18.84
N ARG A 41 4.97 14.26 18.89
CA ARG A 41 5.99 15.12 19.51
C ARG A 41 6.16 14.79 20.99
N ASN A 42 5.07 14.58 21.72
CA ASN A 42 5.11 14.19 23.12
C ASN A 42 5.66 12.77 23.30
N ALA A 43 5.31 11.85 22.42
CA ALA A 43 5.86 10.50 22.41
C ALA A 43 7.39 10.49 22.19
N LEU A 44 7.91 11.32 21.25
CA LEU A 44 9.35 11.46 20.98
C LEU A 44 10.16 11.93 22.21
N LYS A 45 9.54 12.68 23.13
CA LYS A 45 10.17 13.10 24.41
C LYS A 45 10.14 12.03 25.50
N THR A 46 9.20 11.09 25.42
CA THR A 46 8.85 10.22 26.55
C THR A 46 9.42 8.81 26.42
N TYR A 47 9.43 8.27 25.21
CA TYR A 47 9.76 6.87 24.94
C TYR A 47 11.12 6.73 24.27
N ASP A 48 11.83 5.62 24.55
CA ASP A 48 13.13 5.31 23.92
C ASP A 48 12.94 4.79 22.48
N ALA A 49 11.81 4.13 22.21
CA ALA A 49 11.41 3.63 20.91
C ALA A 49 9.92 3.88 20.66
N ILE A 50 9.56 4.10 19.41
CA ILE A 50 8.17 4.21 18.97
C ILE A 50 7.96 3.30 17.77
N SER A 51 6.85 2.56 17.74
CA SER A 51 6.42 1.84 16.55
C SER A 51 5.18 2.53 15.95
N PRO A 52 5.41 3.43 14.99
CA PRO A 52 4.32 4.11 14.28
C PRO A 52 3.73 3.23 13.18
N THR A 53 2.54 3.60 12.73
CA THR A 53 1.88 3.06 11.55
C THR A 53 1.64 4.14 10.49
N VAL A 54 1.21 3.74 9.29
CA VAL A 54 0.95 4.65 8.16
C VAL A 54 -0.06 5.77 8.47
N THR A 55 -0.88 5.62 9.51
CA THR A 55 -1.90 6.61 9.90
C THR A 55 -1.40 7.65 10.90
N ASP A 56 -0.20 7.50 11.44
CA ASP A 56 0.38 8.44 12.40
C ASP A 56 1.06 9.61 11.69
N ILE A 57 0.94 10.82 12.23
CA ILE A 57 1.46 12.03 11.58
C ILE A 57 2.88 12.33 12.07
N LEU A 58 3.89 11.90 11.33
CA LEU A 58 5.32 12.15 11.57
C LEU A 58 5.90 13.13 10.54
N ASN A 59 5.20 14.24 10.30
CA ASN A 59 5.65 15.36 9.47
C ASN A 59 6.69 16.25 10.22
N PRO A 60 7.30 17.26 9.57
CA PRO A 60 8.30 18.13 10.21
C PRO A 60 7.83 18.76 11.53
N LYS A 61 6.52 19.03 11.70
CA LYS A 61 5.96 19.60 12.94
C LYS A 61 6.03 18.61 14.13
N ALA A 62 5.94 17.31 13.88
CA ALA A 62 6.09 16.30 14.91
C ALA A 62 7.54 16.25 15.44
N PHE A 63 8.52 16.52 14.57
CA PHE A 63 9.94 16.55 14.91
C PHE A 63 10.45 17.90 15.41
N ASP A 64 9.58 18.93 15.47
CA ASP A 64 9.90 20.21 16.09
C ASP A 64 9.85 20.04 17.63
N VAL A 65 10.90 19.46 18.17
CA VAL A 65 10.97 18.98 19.56
C VAL A 65 12.38 19.17 20.13
N GLU A 66 12.43 19.68 21.37
CA GLU A 66 13.62 19.73 22.20
C GLU A 66 13.67 18.51 23.15
N ASN A 67 14.86 18.08 23.56
CA ASN A 67 15.09 16.98 24.52
C ASN A 67 14.44 15.65 24.08
N VAL A 68 14.79 15.18 22.89
CA VAL A 68 14.31 13.92 22.32
C VAL A 68 14.88 12.72 23.10
N SER A 69 14.01 11.86 23.62
CA SER A 69 14.37 10.56 24.21
C SER A 69 14.39 9.44 23.19
N CYS A 70 13.56 9.54 22.15
CA CYS A 70 13.39 8.52 21.13
C CYS A 70 14.65 8.34 20.29
N LYS A 71 15.11 7.10 20.20
CA LYS A 71 16.32 6.72 19.45
C LYS A 71 16.00 5.97 18.16
N ILE A 72 14.81 5.35 18.10
CA ILE A 72 14.40 4.54 16.94
C ILE A 72 12.90 4.61 16.73
N LEU A 73 12.51 4.73 15.44
CA LEU A 73 11.17 4.52 14.93
C LEU A 73 11.12 3.17 14.21
N CYS A 74 10.46 2.19 14.80
CA CYS A 74 10.26 0.85 14.22
C CYS A 74 8.94 0.85 13.46
N ASN A 75 8.92 1.37 12.23
CA ASN A 75 7.70 1.53 11.46
C ASN A 75 7.02 0.19 11.14
N TYR A 76 5.77 0.04 11.54
CA TYR A 76 4.93 -1.13 11.25
C TYR A 76 4.36 -1.03 9.83
N GLY A 77 5.18 -1.33 8.83
CA GLY A 77 4.83 -1.25 7.42
C GLY A 77 6.06 -1.11 6.51
N VAL A 78 5.91 -1.45 5.23
CA VAL A 78 6.97 -1.26 4.22
C VAL A 78 7.10 0.23 3.85
N GLY A 79 5.97 0.88 3.59
CA GLY A 79 5.95 2.30 3.22
C GLY A 79 6.15 3.20 4.44
N TYR A 80 6.98 4.20 4.29
CA TYR A 80 7.34 5.17 5.35
C TYR A 80 7.20 6.63 4.88
N SER A 81 6.43 6.90 3.84
CA SER A 81 6.21 8.25 3.31
C SER A 81 5.53 9.22 4.29
N HIS A 82 4.89 8.70 5.35
CA HIS A 82 4.31 9.47 6.45
C HIS A 82 5.36 9.93 7.48
N ILE A 83 6.61 9.46 7.38
CA ILE A 83 7.74 9.82 8.27
C ILE A 83 8.65 10.79 7.52
N ASP A 84 8.85 11.99 8.07
CA ASP A 84 9.84 12.93 7.53
C ASP A 84 11.26 12.48 7.88
N ILE A 85 11.86 11.71 6.98
CA ILE A 85 13.19 11.11 7.15
C ILE A 85 14.29 12.15 7.41
N PRO A 86 14.33 13.31 6.71
CA PRO A 86 15.31 14.34 7.01
C PRO A 86 15.25 14.84 8.47
N SER A 87 14.06 15.10 8.98
CA SER A 87 13.88 15.53 10.38
C SER A 87 14.27 14.45 11.38
N ALA A 88 13.92 13.19 11.14
CA ALA A 88 14.34 12.07 11.99
C ALA A 88 15.87 11.96 12.04
N LYS A 89 16.55 12.04 10.90
CA LYS A 89 18.05 12.03 10.82
C LYS A 89 18.69 13.19 11.57
N ASN A 90 18.14 14.40 11.44
CA ASN A 90 18.66 15.59 12.12
C ASN A 90 18.62 15.44 13.66
N LEU A 91 17.66 14.68 14.18
CA LEU A 91 17.53 14.36 15.60
C LEU A 91 18.29 13.09 16.00
N GLY A 92 19.01 12.45 15.09
CA GLY A 92 19.77 11.21 15.36
C GLY A 92 18.86 9.99 15.56
N ILE A 93 17.61 10.03 15.11
CA ILE A 93 16.64 8.93 15.26
C ILE A 93 16.82 7.93 14.10
N CYS A 94 17.08 6.68 14.45
CA CYS A 94 17.09 5.56 13.49
C CYS A 94 15.64 5.28 13.02
N VAL A 95 15.46 5.01 11.74
CA VAL A 95 14.16 4.61 11.18
C VAL A 95 14.30 3.25 10.51
N THR A 96 13.39 2.34 10.81
CA THR A 96 13.30 1.01 10.19
C THR A 96 11.91 0.78 9.62
N ASN A 97 11.77 -0.19 8.72
CA ASN A 97 10.49 -0.63 8.17
C ASN A 97 10.38 -2.17 8.20
N THR A 98 9.32 -2.74 7.60
CA THR A 98 9.09 -4.20 7.60
C THR A 98 8.97 -4.73 6.17
N PRO A 99 10.06 -4.78 5.38
CA PRO A 99 10.05 -5.28 4.02
C PRO A 99 9.86 -6.81 3.98
N ASP A 100 9.54 -7.32 2.79
CA ASP A 100 9.41 -8.72 2.41
C ASP A 100 8.16 -9.43 2.94
N VAL A 101 7.86 -9.33 4.21
CA VAL A 101 6.80 -10.09 4.91
C VAL A 101 5.36 -9.88 4.40
N LEU A 102 5.09 -8.78 3.69
CA LEU A 102 3.72 -8.47 3.19
C LEU A 102 3.57 -8.53 1.66
N SER A 103 4.62 -8.89 0.93
CA SER A 103 4.62 -8.80 -0.53
C SER A 103 3.56 -9.69 -1.18
N ASP A 104 3.45 -10.93 -0.75
CA ASP A 104 2.48 -11.89 -1.25
C ASP A 104 1.04 -11.50 -0.89
N CYS A 105 0.80 -11.13 0.37
CA CYS A 105 -0.53 -10.73 0.82
C CYS A 105 -1.05 -9.49 0.06
N THR A 106 -0.17 -8.48 -0.16
CA THR A 106 -0.54 -7.30 -0.96
C THR A 106 -0.79 -7.66 -2.43
N ALA A 107 -0.02 -8.58 -3.00
CA ALA A 107 -0.26 -9.07 -4.35
C ALA A 107 -1.60 -9.81 -4.46
N ASP A 108 -2.01 -10.56 -3.44
CA ASP A 108 -3.33 -11.22 -3.40
C ASP A 108 -4.48 -10.20 -3.40
N ILE A 109 -4.34 -9.09 -2.65
CA ILE A 109 -5.34 -8.01 -2.68
C ILE A 109 -5.35 -7.29 -4.04
N ALA A 110 -4.21 -7.09 -4.70
CA ALA A 110 -4.19 -6.52 -6.04
C ALA A 110 -4.95 -7.42 -7.05
N MET A 111 -4.73 -8.73 -6.99
CA MET A 111 -5.49 -9.69 -7.82
C MET A 111 -6.97 -9.75 -7.44
N THR A 112 -7.30 -9.67 -6.16
CA THR A 112 -8.69 -9.60 -5.67
C THR A 112 -9.41 -8.38 -6.26
N LEU A 113 -8.83 -7.20 -6.14
CA LEU A 113 -9.38 -5.96 -6.72
C LEU A 113 -9.53 -6.08 -8.24
N MET A 114 -8.54 -6.64 -8.92
CA MET A 114 -8.58 -6.86 -10.38
C MET A 114 -9.76 -7.75 -10.76
N LEU A 115 -9.95 -8.88 -10.08
CA LEU A 115 -11.06 -9.81 -10.33
C LEU A 115 -12.41 -9.18 -9.96
N MET A 116 -12.51 -8.48 -8.83
CA MET A 116 -13.74 -7.81 -8.41
C MET A 116 -14.15 -6.71 -9.39
N ALA A 117 -13.22 -5.87 -9.83
CA ALA A 117 -13.48 -4.80 -10.79
C ALA A 117 -13.83 -5.37 -12.18
N ALA A 118 -13.06 -6.35 -12.69
CA ALA A 118 -13.31 -6.98 -13.97
C ALA A 118 -14.65 -7.70 -14.04
N ARG A 119 -15.08 -8.35 -12.95
CA ARG A 119 -16.27 -9.21 -12.91
C ARG A 119 -17.46 -8.55 -12.22
N ARG A 120 -17.37 -7.27 -11.83
CA ARG A 120 -18.43 -6.52 -11.14
C ARG A 120 -18.93 -7.23 -9.87
N ALA A 121 -18.01 -7.92 -9.16
CA ALA A 121 -18.39 -8.83 -8.08
C ALA A 121 -19.05 -8.10 -6.90
N GLY A 122 -18.55 -6.92 -6.50
CA GLY A 122 -19.16 -6.13 -5.44
C GLY A 122 -20.55 -5.57 -5.79
N GLU A 123 -20.80 -5.28 -7.08
CA GLU A 123 -22.11 -4.86 -7.55
C GLU A 123 -23.11 -6.03 -7.53
N GLY A 124 -22.69 -7.21 -8.01
CA GLY A 124 -23.51 -8.42 -7.99
C GLY A 124 -23.86 -8.87 -6.57
N GLU A 125 -22.93 -8.76 -5.64
CA GLU A 125 -23.15 -9.08 -4.23
C GLU A 125 -24.18 -8.12 -3.60
N ARG A 126 -24.09 -6.81 -3.90
CA ARG A 126 -25.06 -5.82 -3.43
C ARG A 126 -26.46 -6.03 -4.04
N GLU A 127 -26.56 -6.43 -5.32
CA GLU A 127 -27.83 -6.76 -5.97
C GLU A 127 -28.51 -7.95 -5.27
N LEU A 128 -27.76 -9.02 -4.96
CA LEU A 128 -28.28 -10.17 -4.24
C LEU A 128 -28.78 -9.81 -2.83
N ARG A 129 -27.99 -9.04 -2.06
CA ARG A 129 -28.40 -8.61 -0.70
C ARG A 129 -29.62 -7.68 -0.70
N ALA A 130 -29.81 -6.93 -1.78
CA ALA A 130 -30.95 -6.05 -1.96
C ALA A 130 -32.19 -6.78 -2.51
N ASP A 131 -32.14 -8.11 -2.68
CA ASP A 131 -33.22 -8.94 -3.26
C ASP A 131 -33.68 -8.44 -4.65
N LYS A 132 -32.74 -7.96 -5.47
CA LYS A 132 -32.99 -7.42 -6.81
C LYS A 132 -32.62 -8.36 -7.94
N TRP A 133 -32.08 -9.54 -7.64
CA TRP A 133 -31.75 -10.52 -8.65
C TRP A 133 -32.96 -11.33 -9.09
N HIS A 134 -33.27 -11.25 -10.39
CA HIS A 134 -34.46 -11.93 -10.99
C HIS A 134 -34.06 -13.17 -11.81
N GLY A 135 -32.93 -13.80 -11.51
CA GLY A 135 -32.48 -15.00 -12.20
C GLY A 135 -31.38 -14.72 -13.24
N TRP A 136 -30.76 -15.80 -13.71
CA TRP A 136 -29.70 -15.74 -14.69
C TRP A 136 -30.19 -15.23 -16.05
N ARG A 137 -29.46 -14.30 -16.66
CA ARG A 137 -29.73 -13.75 -17.99
C ARG A 137 -28.41 -13.62 -18.78
N PRO A 138 -28.38 -13.92 -20.10
CA PRO A 138 -27.16 -13.83 -20.93
C PRO A 138 -26.51 -12.44 -20.95
N THR A 139 -27.27 -11.38 -20.75
CA THR A 139 -26.82 -9.99 -20.82
C THR A 139 -26.63 -9.33 -19.45
N HIS A 140 -26.85 -10.08 -18.36
CA HIS A 140 -26.78 -9.54 -17.00
C HIS A 140 -25.34 -9.39 -16.53
N MET A 141 -24.96 -8.19 -16.08
CA MET A 141 -23.66 -7.86 -15.45
C MET A 141 -22.44 -8.34 -16.24
N ILE A 142 -22.44 -8.17 -17.56
CA ILE A 142 -21.30 -8.55 -18.39
C ILE A 142 -20.07 -7.76 -17.96
N GLY A 143 -19.03 -8.49 -17.51
CA GLY A 143 -17.75 -7.96 -17.11
C GLY A 143 -16.67 -8.05 -18.18
N ALA A 144 -15.40 -8.08 -17.76
CA ALA A 144 -14.23 -8.29 -18.60
C ALA A 144 -13.58 -9.64 -18.30
N LYS A 145 -13.00 -10.28 -19.32
CA LYS A 145 -12.14 -11.46 -19.15
C LYS A 145 -10.78 -11.01 -18.65
N VAL A 146 -10.20 -11.74 -17.70
CA VAL A 146 -8.84 -11.50 -17.15
C VAL A 146 -7.82 -12.42 -17.82
N THR A 147 -8.13 -13.72 -17.90
CA THR A 147 -7.22 -14.73 -18.48
C THR A 147 -6.75 -14.38 -19.89
N GLY A 148 -5.43 -14.41 -20.11
CA GLY A 148 -4.79 -14.16 -21.40
C GLY A 148 -4.77 -12.70 -21.81
N LYS A 149 -5.11 -11.77 -20.95
CA LYS A 149 -5.06 -10.32 -21.17
C LYS A 149 -3.69 -9.74 -20.84
N THR A 150 -3.47 -8.46 -21.14
CA THR A 150 -2.23 -7.75 -20.83
C THR A 150 -2.33 -7.03 -19.49
N LEU A 151 -1.37 -7.30 -18.59
CA LEU A 151 -1.23 -6.66 -17.29
C LEU A 151 -0.02 -5.71 -17.31
N GLY A 152 -0.27 -4.41 -17.23
CA GLY A 152 0.72 -3.39 -16.98
C GLY A 152 1.02 -3.27 -15.48
N ILE A 153 2.29 -3.18 -15.11
CA ILE A 153 2.73 -3.05 -13.71
C ILE A 153 3.60 -1.80 -13.60
N ILE A 154 3.15 -0.83 -12.80
CA ILE A 154 3.91 0.40 -12.52
C ILE A 154 4.62 0.23 -11.17
N GLY A 155 5.97 0.13 -11.21
CA GLY A 155 6.79 -0.23 -10.05
C GLY A 155 7.03 -1.74 -9.98
N PHE A 156 8.23 -2.17 -10.45
CA PHE A 156 8.56 -3.60 -10.57
C PHE A 156 9.48 -4.08 -9.43
N GLY A 157 9.17 -3.65 -8.20
CA GLY A 157 9.78 -4.14 -6.97
C GLY A 157 9.20 -5.50 -6.53
N ARG A 158 9.39 -5.86 -5.25
CA ARG A 158 8.94 -7.14 -4.69
C ARG A 158 7.45 -7.41 -4.93
N ILE A 159 6.57 -6.47 -4.60
CA ILE A 159 5.12 -6.60 -4.77
C ILE A 159 4.76 -6.67 -6.26
N GLY A 160 5.33 -5.79 -7.11
CA GLY A 160 5.09 -5.82 -8.55
C GLY A 160 5.47 -7.16 -9.18
N GLN A 161 6.59 -7.75 -8.78
CA GLN A 161 7.00 -9.09 -9.23
C GLN A 161 6.08 -10.20 -8.70
N ALA A 162 5.59 -10.09 -7.46
CA ALA A 162 4.62 -11.05 -6.91
C ALA A 162 3.28 -11.00 -7.65
N VAL A 163 2.83 -9.81 -8.07
CA VAL A 163 1.65 -9.62 -8.93
C VAL A 163 1.90 -10.16 -10.34
N ALA A 164 3.08 -9.88 -10.93
CA ALA A 164 3.47 -10.45 -12.22
C ALA A 164 3.44 -11.97 -12.22
N SER A 165 3.94 -12.59 -11.15
CA SER A 165 3.92 -14.04 -10.97
C SER A 165 2.49 -14.60 -11.03
N ARG A 166 1.55 -14.00 -10.30
CA ARG A 166 0.15 -14.40 -10.28
C ARG A 166 -0.53 -14.18 -11.63
N GLY A 167 -0.32 -13.03 -12.23
CA GLY A 167 -0.86 -12.70 -13.55
C GLY A 167 -0.33 -13.62 -14.64
N HIS A 168 0.97 -13.81 -14.70
CA HIS A 168 1.61 -14.62 -15.74
C HIS A 168 1.33 -16.11 -15.59
N PHE A 169 1.69 -16.70 -14.45
CA PHE A 169 1.58 -18.15 -14.25
C PHE A 169 0.15 -18.60 -13.91
N GLY A 170 -0.64 -17.77 -13.19
CA GLY A 170 -1.99 -18.14 -12.81
C GLY A 170 -3.06 -17.83 -13.87
N PHE A 171 -2.91 -16.70 -14.57
CA PHE A 171 -3.91 -16.23 -15.53
C PHE A 171 -3.41 -16.20 -16.99
N GLY A 172 -2.16 -16.61 -17.28
CA GLY A 172 -1.58 -16.58 -18.62
C GLY A 172 -1.53 -15.16 -19.22
N MET A 173 -1.37 -14.13 -18.39
CA MET A 173 -1.33 -12.74 -18.85
C MET A 173 0.03 -12.40 -19.47
N LYS A 174 0.02 -11.56 -20.51
CA LYS A 174 1.22 -10.84 -20.96
C LYS A 174 1.55 -9.78 -19.93
N ILE A 175 2.83 -9.63 -19.56
CA ILE A 175 3.28 -8.68 -18.57
C ILE A 175 4.01 -7.50 -19.25
N ASN A 176 3.48 -6.30 -19.07
CA ASN A 176 4.11 -5.05 -19.41
C ASN A 176 4.55 -4.35 -18.13
N ILE A 177 5.71 -3.73 -18.09
CA ILE A 177 6.18 -3.04 -16.89
C ILE A 177 6.65 -1.62 -17.18
N PHE A 178 6.48 -0.74 -16.20
CA PHE A 178 7.15 0.54 -16.12
C PHE A 178 7.91 0.64 -14.79
N SER A 179 9.20 0.92 -14.88
CA SER A 179 10.07 1.18 -13.73
C SER A 179 11.06 2.27 -14.09
N ARG A 180 11.39 3.16 -13.14
CA ARG A 180 12.40 4.20 -13.34
C ARG A 180 13.79 3.62 -13.59
N SER A 181 14.09 2.48 -13.01
CA SER A 181 15.33 1.75 -13.23
C SER A 181 15.14 0.70 -14.32
N GLN A 182 16.18 0.44 -15.08
CA GLN A 182 16.21 -0.69 -15.99
C GLN A 182 16.13 -2.00 -15.20
N VAL A 183 15.21 -2.87 -15.59
CA VAL A 183 15.05 -4.21 -15.02
C VAL A 183 15.94 -5.18 -15.78
N SER A 184 16.62 -6.09 -15.10
CA SER A 184 17.53 -7.05 -15.73
C SER A 184 16.78 -7.98 -16.70
N ALA A 185 17.48 -8.38 -17.78
CA ALA A 185 16.92 -9.30 -18.78
C ALA A 185 16.49 -10.65 -18.16
N GLU A 186 17.19 -11.11 -17.13
CA GLU A 186 16.83 -12.32 -16.38
C GLU A 186 15.46 -12.20 -15.74
N ILE A 187 15.20 -11.08 -15.02
CA ILE A 187 13.92 -10.83 -14.37
C ILE A 187 12.81 -10.63 -15.40
N LEU A 188 13.06 -9.90 -16.50
CA LEU A 188 12.10 -9.74 -17.58
C LEU A 188 11.77 -11.10 -18.21
N GLY A 189 12.79 -11.92 -18.49
CA GLY A 189 12.63 -13.24 -19.08
C GLY A 189 11.79 -14.21 -18.22
N LYS A 190 11.89 -14.11 -16.89
CA LYS A 190 11.10 -14.94 -15.96
C LYS A 190 9.60 -14.80 -16.17
N TYR A 191 9.11 -13.62 -16.52
CA TYR A 191 7.69 -13.32 -16.70
C TYR A 191 7.32 -13.06 -18.17
N ASN A 192 8.25 -13.25 -19.10
CA ASN A 192 8.11 -12.82 -20.50
C ASN A 192 7.60 -11.37 -20.58
N ALA A 193 8.21 -10.49 -19.75
CA ALA A 193 7.78 -9.12 -19.56
C ALA A 193 8.48 -8.15 -20.52
N GLU A 194 7.75 -7.11 -20.93
CA GLU A 194 8.27 -6.00 -21.75
C GLU A 194 8.33 -4.72 -20.90
N GLN A 195 9.50 -4.03 -20.89
CA GLN A 195 9.66 -2.78 -20.16
C GLN A 195 9.38 -1.59 -21.07
N PHE A 196 8.43 -0.75 -20.66
CA PHE A 196 8.03 0.47 -21.34
C PHE A 196 8.81 1.68 -20.84
N SER A 197 9.01 2.67 -21.71
CA SER A 197 9.74 3.90 -21.43
C SER A 197 8.90 4.98 -20.74
N SER A 198 7.57 4.88 -20.78
CA SER A 198 6.67 5.84 -20.15
C SER A 198 5.39 5.18 -19.62
N VAL A 199 4.74 5.87 -18.66
CA VAL A 199 3.45 5.48 -18.09
C VAL A 199 2.37 5.51 -19.18
N GLU A 200 2.36 6.51 -20.03
CA GLU A 200 1.39 6.69 -21.12
C GLU A 200 1.42 5.50 -22.09
N ALA A 201 2.63 5.10 -22.51
CA ALA A 201 2.80 3.97 -23.43
C ALA A 201 2.30 2.66 -22.79
N LEU A 202 2.58 2.45 -21.49
CA LEU A 202 2.09 1.28 -20.76
C LEU A 202 0.56 1.28 -20.64
N LEU A 203 -0.07 2.44 -20.31
CA LEU A 203 -1.53 2.56 -20.22
C LEU A 203 -2.22 2.28 -21.57
N GLY A 204 -1.61 2.69 -22.68
CA GLY A 204 -2.14 2.47 -24.03
C GLY A 204 -2.10 1.01 -24.48
N GLU A 205 -1.17 0.20 -23.96
CA GLU A 205 -0.91 -1.17 -24.37
C GLU A 205 -1.38 -2.23 -23.36
N SER A 206 -2.06 -1.84 -22.30
CA SER A 206 -2.48 -2.75 -21.23
C SER A 206 -4.00 -2.80 -21.07
N ASP A 207 -4.55 -4.00 -20.83
CA ASP A 207 -5.98 -4.19 -20.49
C ASP A 207 -6.22 -3.91 -18.97
N PHE A 208 -5.22 -4.20 -18.14
CA PHE A 208 -5.17 -3.97 -16.71
C PHE A 208 -3.89 -3.24 -16.36
N VAL A 209 -3.94 -2.31 -15.41
CA VAL A 209 -2.73 -1.68 -14.86
C VAL A 209 -2.79 -1.71 -13.34
N SER A 210 -1.71 -2.18 -12.70
CA SER A 210 -1.58 -2.27 -11.25
C SER A 210 -0.38 -1.46 -10.75
N LEU A 211 -0.62 -0.63 -9.73
CA LEU A 211 0.35 0.30 -9.18
C LEU A 211 1.04 -0.30 -7.95
N HIS A 212 2.38 -0.33 -7.97
CA HIS A 212 3.24 -0.86 -6.90
C HIS A 212 4.48 0.02 -6.69
N CYS A 213 4.42 1.28 -7.10
CA CYS A 213 5.46 2.27 -6.86
C CYS A 213 5.32 2.88 -5.46
N PRO A 214 6.41 3.42 -4.86
CA PRO A 214 6.32 4.13 -3.60
C PRO A 214 5.49 5.41 -3.72
N GLY A 215 4.96 5.90 -2.59
CA GLY A 215 4.40 7.24 -2.49
C GLY A 215 5.49 8.33 -2.48
N GLY A 216 5.09 9.55 -2.12
CA GLY A 216 5.96 10.72 -2.02
C GLY A 216 5.89 11.64 -3.23
N ALA A 217 6.50 12.82 -3.10
CA ALA A 217 6.36 13.93 -4.05
C ALA A 217 6.70 13.55 -5.50
N SER A 218 7.67 12.67 -5.72
CA SER A 218 8.09 12.25 -7.07
C SER A 218 7.10 11.37 -7.82
N ASN A 219 6.13 10.79 -7.11
CA ASN A 219 5.09 9.91 -7.66
C ASN A 219 3.68 10.44 -7.41
N ARG A 220 3.56 11.63 -6.79
CA ARG A 220 2.26 12.26 -6.59
C ARG A 220 1.57 12.51 -7.93
N HIS A 221 0.31 12.06 -8.05
CA HIS A 221 -0.50 12.15 -9.27
C HIS A 221 0.23 11.60 -10.52
N LEU A 222 1.01 10.52 -10.31
CA LEU A 222 1.63 9.79 -11.42
C LEU A 222 0.57 9.31 -12.43
N ILE A 223 -0.61 8.93 -11.93
CA ILE A 223 -1.82 8.70 -12.72
C ILE A 223 -2.69 9.95 -12.62
N ASN A 224 -2.93 10.62 -13.74
CA ASN A 224 -3.63 11.88 -13.85
C ASN A 224 -4.46 11.96 -15.13
N ALA A 225 -5.21 13.05 -15.34
CA ALA A 225 -6.08 13.22 -16.48
C ALA A 225 -5.36 13.09 -17.84
N SER A 226 -4.12 13.63 -17.94
CA SER A 226 -3.36 13.63 -19.19
C SER A 226 -2.98 12.24 -19.65
N ASN A 227 -2.55 11.36 -18.73
CA ASN A 227 -2.16 10.01 -19.10
C ASN A 227 -3.35 9.04 -19.13
N LEU A 228 -4.38 9.25 -18.31
CA LEU A 228 -5.64 8.50 -18.41
C LEU A 228 -6.32 8.70 -19.77
N ALA A 229 -6.26 9.89 -20.34
CA ALA A 229 -6.78 10.17 -21.69
C ALA A 229 -6.09 9.35 -22.81
N LYS A 230 -4.90 8.82 -22.55
CA LYS A 230 -4.15 7.95 -23.48
C LYS A 230 -4.29 6.47 -23.17
N ALA A 231 -5.06 6.14 -22.12
CA ALA A 231 -5.28 4.77 -21.72
C ALA A 231 -6.06 4.00 -22.82
N ARG A 232 -5.75 2.71 -22.94
CA ARG A 232 -6.51 1.81 -23.81
C ARG A 232 -7.98 1.81 -23.41
N SER A 233 -8.88 1.91 -24.38
CA SER A 233 -10.31 1.76 -24.15
C SER A 233 -10.60 0.43 -23.42
N GLY A 234 -11.34 0.51 -22.31
CA GLY A 234 -11.64 -0.65 -21.48
C GLY A 234 -10.59 -1.00 -20.41
N LEU A 235 -9.55 -0.16 -20.22
CA LEU A 235 -8.56 -0.31 -19.13
C LEU A 235 -9.25 -0.47 -17.77
N ILE A 236 -8.68 -1.33 -16.93
CA ILE A 236 -9.02 -1.45 -15.50
C ILE A 236 -7.77 -1.10 -14.68
N LEU A 237 -7.90 -0.09 -13.80
CA LEU A 237 -6.81 0.41 -12.97
C LEU A 237 -6.89 -0.15 -11.54
N ILE A 238 -5.77 -0.64 -10.98
CA ILE A 238 -5.68 -1.16 -9.63
C ILE A 238 -4.63 -0.38 -8.83
N ASN A 239 -4.98 0.08 -7.63
CA ASN A 239 -4.04 0.75 -6.73
C ASN A 239 -4.02 0.09 -5.34
N THR A 240 -2.92 -0.59 -5.04
CA THR A 240 -2.55 -1.10 -3.72
C THR A 240 -1.22 -0.48 -3.24
N ALA A 241 -0.78 0.62 -3.87
CA ALA A 241 0.46 1.31 -3.56
C ALA A 241 0.24 2.41 -2.51
N ARG A 242 -0.12 3.62 -2.96
CA ARG A 242 -0.50 4.77 -2.13
C ARG A 242 -1.58 5.59 -2.83
N GLY A 243 -2.51 6.18 -2.07
CA GLY A 243 -3.61 6.98 -2.63
C GLY A 243 -3.12 8.14 -3.46
N GLU A 244 -2.14 8.90 -2.96
CA GLU A 244 -1.57 10.07 -3.61
C GLU A 244 -0.92 9.82 -4.98
N VAL A 245 -0.68 8.56 -5.35
CA VAL A 245 -0.14 8.20 -6.67
C VAL A 245 -1.16 8.45 -7.78
N VAL A 246 -2.43 8.43 -7.45
CA VAL A 246 -3.55 8.66 -8.36
C VAL A 246 -4.19 10.02 -8.05
N ASP A 247 -4.42 10.83 -9.06
CA ASP A 247 -5.32 11.97 -8.97
C ASP A 247 -6.77 11.44 -8.91
N GLU A 248 -7.35 11.46 -7.72
CA GLU A 248 -8.67 10.89 -7.46
C GLU A 248 -9.79 11.59 -8.22
N THR A 249 -9.65 12.91 -8.47
CA THR A 249 -10.61 13.66 -9.28
C THR A 249 -10.54 13.22 -10.74
N ALA A 250 -9.32 13.14 -11.28
CA ALA A 250 -9.11 12.68 -12.65
C ALA A 250 -9.57 11.21 -12.85
N LEU A 251 -9.39 10.36 -11.83
CA LEU A 251 -9.89 8.98 -11.86
C LEU A 251 -11.42 8.93 -11.88
N ALA A 252 -12.09 9.69 -11.01
CA ALA A 252 -13.56 9.74 -10.97
C ALA A 252 -14.13 10.23 -12.30
N ASP A 253 -13.57 11.30 -12.86
CA ASP A 253 -13.96 11.84 -14.17
C ASP A 253 -13.73 10.81 -15.31
N ALA A 254 -12.64 10.07 -15.27
CA ALA A 254 -12.35 9.03 -16.25
C ALA A 254 -13.31 7.86 -16.18
N LEU A 255 -13.77 7.48 -14.99
CA LEU A 255 -14.78 6.45 -14.78
C LEU A 255 -16.17 6.93 -15.24
N GLU A 256 -16.58 8.13 -14.88
CA GLU A 256 -17.87 8.72 -15.26
C GLU A 256 -18.01 8.86 -16.78
N ASN A 257 -16.94 9.32 -17.43
CA ASN A 257 -16.91 9.50 -18.88
C ASN A 257 -16.53 8.22 -19.67
N ASN A 258 -16.40 7.07 -19.00
CA ASN A 258 -16.01 5.80 -19.62
C ASN A 258 -14.66 5.85 -20.39
N VAL A 259 -13.75 6.72 -20.01
CA VAL A 259 -12.38 6.76 -20.52
C VAL A 259 -11.65 5.46 -20.15
N ILE A 260 -11.85 5.01 -18.90
CA ILE A 260 -11.46 3.68 -18.43
C ILE A 260 -12.71 2.92 -17.97
N LYS A 261 -12.63 1.60 -17.95
CA LYS A 261 -13.80 0.74 -17.69
C LYS A 261 -14.14 0.63 -16.21
N ALA A 262 -13.13 0.49 -15.35
CA ALA A 262 -13.31 0.29 -13.92
C ALA A 262 -12.02 0.59 -13.17
N ALA A 263 -12.11 0.72 -11.85
CA ALA A 263 -10.94 0.76 -10.99
C ALA A 263 -11.14 -0.05 -9.68
N GLY A 264 -10.03 -0.44 -9.06
CA GLY A 264 -9.98 -1.07 -7.74
C GLY A 264 -8.94 -0.38 -6.87
N LEU A 265 -9.35 0.14 -5.72
CA LEU A 265 -8.51 0.90 -4.81
C LEU A 265 -8.50 0.23 -3.43
N ASP A 266 -7.32 0.01 -2.88
CA ASP A 266 -7.11 -0.39 -1.47
C ASP A 266 -6.58 0.78 -0.63
N VAL A 267 -6.20 1.89 -1.28
CA VAL A 267 -5.55 3.05 -0.67
C VAL A 267 -6.11 4.35 -1.22
N PHE A 268 -6.13 5.41 -0.39
CA PHE A 268 -6.75 6.71 -0.72
C PHE A 268 -5.85 7.88 -0.28
N ASP A 269 -5.94 9.01 -0.98
CA ASP A 269 -5.22 10.22 -0.56
C ASP A 269 -5.91 10.83 0.68
N GLY A 270 -5.17 10.92 1.78
CA GLY A 270 -5.68 11.46 3.05
C GLY A 270 -6.45 10.47 3.93
N GLU A 271 -6.18 9.16 3.80
CA GLU A 271 -6.73 8.15 4.72
C GLU A 271 -6.72 8.60 6.19
N PRO A 272 -7.75 8.25 6.98
CA PRO A 272 -8.90 7.38 6.67
C PRO A 272 -10.08 8.09 6.00
N LYS A 273 -9.97 9.39 5.71
CA LYS A 273 -11.04 10.17 5.07
C LYS A 273 -10.98 9.97 3.56
N ILE A 274 -12.02 9.32 3.03
CA ILE A 274 -12.15 9.09 1.58
C ILE A 274 -12.76 10.32 0.90
N ASN A 275 -12.21 10.70 -0.25
CA ASN A 275 -12.74 11.77 -1.08
C ASN A 275 -14.19 11.44 -1.53
N PRO A 276 -15.19 12.29 -1.26
CA PRO A 276 -16.57 12.04 -1.63
C PRO A 276 -16.82 11.77 -3.12
N ILE A 277 -15.97 12.30 -4.00
CA ILE A 277 -16.08 12.06 -5.45
C ILE A 277 -15.90 10.58 -5.81
N LEU A 278 -15.01 9.86 -5.09
CA LEU A 278 -14.81 8.43 -5.28
C LEU A 278 -16.02 7.61 -4.79
N MET A 279 -16.69 8.06 -3.72
CA MET A 279 -17.89 7.37 -3.20
C MET A 279 -19.04 7.36 -4.20
N ALA A 280 -19.08 8.35 -5.09
CA ALA A 280 -20.11 8.48 -6.13
C ALA A 280 -19.67 7.85 -7.47
N ALA A 281 -18.38 7.60 -7.68
CA ALA A 281 -17.85 7.14 -8.96
C ALA A 281 -18.41 5.75 -9.36
N PRO A 282 -18.83 5.57 -10.61
CA PRO A 282 -19.29 4.27 -11.10
C PRO A 282 -18.13 3.29 -11.27
N ASN A 283 -18.43 1.99 -11.28
CA ASN A 283 -17.47 0.92 -11.60
C ASN A 283 -16.19 0.94 -10.74
N LEU A 284 -16.26 1.44 -9.51
CA LEU A 284 -15.19 1.51 -8.55
C LEU A 284 -15.36 0.47 -7.44
N VAL A 285 -14.33 -0.34 -7.23
CA VAL A 285 -14.20 -1.24 -6.09
C VAL A 285 -13.25 -0.60 -5.07
N MET A 286 -13.68 -0.50 -3.81
CA MET A 286 -12.90 0.09 -2.73
C MET A 286 -12.74 -0.89 -1.58
N LEU A 287 -11.52 -1.05 -1.07
CA LEU A 287 -11.19 -1.83 0.13
C LEU A 287 -10.47 -0.92 1.14
N PRO A 288 -10.64 -1.15 2.45
CA PRO A 288 -10.13 -0.27 3.49
C PRO A 288 -8.71 -0.64 3.92
N HIS A 289 -7.73 -0.53 3.00
CA HIS A 289 -6.30 -0.77 3.20
C HIS A 289 -6.02 -2.19 3.75
N LEU A 290 -6.47 -3.20 3.01
CA LEU A 290 -6.37 -4.62 3.37
C LEU A 290 -5.12 -5.31 2.86
N GLY A 291 -4.21 -4.62 2.17
CA GLY A 291 -3.03 -5.19 1.51
C GLY A 291 -2.20 -6.14 2.36
N SER A 292 -2.14 -5.94 3.68
CA SER A 292 -1.44 -6.84 4.62
C SER A 292 -2.37 -7.51 5.64
N ALA A 293 -3.69 -7.51 5.44
CA ALA A 293 -4.67 -7.87 6.46
C ALA A 293 -4.92 -9.38 6.56
N THR A 294 -3.89 -10.17 6.76
CA THR A 294 -3.98 -11.55 7.25
C THR A 294 -3.32 -11.66 8.62
N LYS A 295 -3.71 -12.64 9.40
CA LYS A 295 -3.13 -12.88 10.72
C LYS A 295 -1.62 -13.10 10.63
N GLU A 296 -1.22 -13.99 9.73
CA GLU A 296 0.17 -14.39 9.50
C GLU A 296 1.02 -13.17 9.13
N THR A 297 0.61 -12.40 8.13
CA THR A 297 1.35 -11.22 7.67
C THR A 297 1.43 -10.13 8.74
N ARG A 298 0.32 -9.88 9.48
CA ARG A 298 0.32 -8.89 10.56
C ARG A 298 1.20 -9.33 11.73
N GLU A 299 1.23 -10.61 12.09
CA GLU A 299 2.15 -11.13 13.10
C GLU A 299 3.61 -11.00 12.62
N GLU A 300 3.94 -11.40 11.39
CA GLU A 300 5.28 -11.28 10.82
C GLU A 300 5.76 -9.82 10.75
N MET A 301 4.91 -8.89 10.33
CA MET A 301 5.23 -7.45 10.36
C MET A 301 5.58 -6.98 11.77
N GLY A 302 4.81 -7.38 12.77
CA GLY A 302 5.05 -7.00 14.14
C GLY A 302 6.33 -7.61 14.71
N PHE A 303 6.58 -8.89 14.50
CA PHE A 303 7.84 -9.53 14.89
C PHE A 303 9.04 -8.90 14.18
N ARG A 304 8.94 -8.57 12.89
CA ARG A 304 10.00 -7.88 12.15
C ARG A 304 10.32 -6.50 12.73
N ALA A 305 9.29 -5.70 13.06
CA ALA A 305 9.48 -4.41 13.72
C ALA A 305 10.14 -4.57 15.10
N LEU A 306 9.73 -5.59 15.86
CA LEU A 306 10.30 -5.91 17.16
C LEU A 306 11.77 -6.36 17.06
N GLU A 307 12.12 -7.18 16.08
CA GLU A 307 13.52 -7.61 15.83
C GLU A 307 14.41 -6.42 15.49
N ASN A 308 13.97 -5.50 14.66
CA ASN A 308 14.71 -4.26 14.38
C ASN A 308 14.95 -3.43 15.64
N CYS A 309 13.90 -3.30 16.47
CA CYS A 309 13.99 -2.60 17.75
C CYS A 309 14.98 -3.27 18.71
N LYS A 310 14.94 -4.60 18.85
CA LYS A 310 15.84 -5.40 19.67
C LYS A 310 17.30 -5.29 19.22
N ALA A 311 17.55 -5.39 17.91
CA ALA A 311 18.88 -5.26 17.33
C ALA A 311 19.49 -3.89 17.69
N PHE A 312 18.70 -2.81 17.51
CA PHE A 312 19.15 -1.46 17.85
C PHE A 312 19.60 -1.32 19.31
N PHE A 313 18.80 -1.78 20.26
CA PHE A 313 19.15 -1.65 21.70
C PHE A 313 20.25 -2.61 22.16
N LYS A 314 20.57 -3.64 21.38
CA LYS A 314 21.76 -4.47 21.59
C LYS A 314 23.04 -3.83 21.05
N GLY A 315 22.94 -2.72 20.29
CA GLY A 315 24.05 -2.05 19.64
C GLY A 315 24.36 -2.58 18.24
N ASP A 316 23.51 -3.47 17.72
CA ASP A 316 23.59 -3.99 16.37
C ASP A 316 22.91 -3.04 15.35
N THR A 317 23.32 -3.12 14.09
CA THR A 317 22.61 -2.41 13.02
C THR A 317 21.33 -3.14 12.69
N PRO A 318 20.14 -2.49 12.81
CA PRO A 318 18.89 -3.11 12.41
C PRO A 318 18.90 -3.53 10.94
N MET A 319 18.36 -4.71 10.64
CA MET A 319 18.39 -5.30 9.30
C MET A 319 17.67 -4.43 8.25
N ASP A 320 16.60 -3.77 8.66
CA ASP A 320 15.73 -2.99 7.77
C ASP A 320 15.87 -1.48 8.01
N LYS A 321 17.09 -1.04 8.31
CA LYS A 321 17.38 0.37 8.50
C LYS A 321 17.12 1.17 7.22
N VAL A 322 16.28 2.19 7.32
CA VAL A 322 15.95 3.16 6.26
C VAL A 322 16.78 4.44 6.43
N ALA A 323 17.00 4.85 7.67
CA ALA A 323 17.70 6.08 8.02
C ALA A 323 18.43 5.95 9.36
#